data_1edeece191c066ee6cc1a6c855e5f48c
#
_entry.id   1edeece191c066ee6cc1a6c855e5f48c
#
_cell.length_a   1.000
_cell.length_b   1.000
_cell.length_c   1.000
_cell.angle_alpha   90.00
_cell.angle_beta   90.00
_cell.angle_gamma   90.00
#
_symmetry.space_group_name_H-M   'P 1'
#
loop_
_entity.id
_entity.type
_entity.pdbx_description
1 polymer ?
#
loop_
_entity_poly.entity_id
_entity_poly.type
_entity_poly.pdbx_seq_one_letter_code
_entity_poly.pdbx_strand_id
1 'polypeptide(L)'
;SSAASDVYKRQVQKQFQKISLGSFREILIAGPKYKELASHICSLEELAEYPFVSLENNTSTRDLHIQYFSSHGFPFRPDLEVTSTDQCLALIQHNLGIGFYPEKLAEEPLKRGEILQIHLKESLPARHICLVQNASRPQSIAAQKLIETLIRI
;
A
#
# COMPACT_ATOMS: atom_id res chain seq x y z
N SER A 1 -2.35 0.93 -25.93
CA SER A 1 -2.05 2.31 -25.70
C SER A 1 -2.93 2.93 -24.61
N SER A 2 -2.51 4.04 -24.03
CA SER A 2 -3.14 4.68 -22.87
C SER A 2 -4.62 5.06 -23.11
N ALA A 3 -4.99 5.54 -24.31
CA ALA A 3 -6.36 5.97 -24.62
C ALA A 3 -7.38 4.83 -24.59
N ALA A 4 -7.05 3.65 -25.10
CA ALA A 4 -7.93 2.48 -25.06
C ALA A 4 -8.11 1.96 -23.62
N SER A 5 -7.03 1.98 -22.81
CA SER A 5 -7.08 1.64 -21.39
C SER A 5 -7.96 2.61 -20.60
N ASP A 6 -7.89 3.91 -20.91
CA ASP A 6 -8.69 4.94 -20.23
C ASP A 6 -10.18 4.84 -20.60
N VAL A 7 -10.50 4.52 -21.85
CA VAL A 7 -11.88 4.27 -22.28
C VAL A 7 -12.43 3.02 -21.60
N TYR A 8 -11.64 1.94 -21.52
CA TYR A 8 -12.03 0.72 -20.82
C TYR A 8 -12.28 0.97 -19.33
N LYS A 9 -11.38 1.68 -18.66
CA LYS A 9 -11.54 2.08 -17.26
C LYS A 9 -12.79 2.93 -17.03
N ARG A 10 -13.10 3.87 -17.93
CA ARG A 10 -14.33 4.67 -17.88
C ARG A 10 -15.60 3.85 -18.08
N GLN A 11 -15.60 2.88 -19.00
CA GLN A 11 -16.72 1.98 -19.21
C GLN A 11 -16.96 1.05 -18.03
N VAL A 12 -15.90 0.51 -17.44
CA VAL A 12 -15.95 -0.30 -16.20
C VAL A 12 -16.50 0.54 -15.06
N GLN A 13 -16.08 1.80 -14.93
CA GLN A 13 -16.58 2.72 -13.89
C GLN A 13 -18.08 3.03 -14.01
N LYS A 14 -18.66 3.04 -15.21
CA LYS A 14 -20.10 3.26 -15.40
C LYS A 14 -20.98 2.09 -14.96
N GLN A 15 -20.41 0.85 -14.94
CA GLN A 15 -21.13 -0.36 -14.53
C GLN A 15 -21.05 -0.62 -13.03
N PHE A 16 -20.17 0.08 -12.31
CA PHE A 16 -19.92 -0.15 -10.89
C PHE A 16 -20.20 1.10 -10.07
N GLN A 17 -20.93 0.91 -8.98
CA GLN A 17 -21.06 1.93 -7.95
C GLN A 17 -19.92 1.77 -6.95
N LYS A 18 -19.29 2.88 -6.62
CA LYS A 18 -18.27 2.96 -5.57
C LYS A 18 -18.84 3.59 -4.31
N ILE A 19 -18.64 2.92 -3.19
CA ILE A 19 -18.94 3.45 -1.85
C ILE A 19 -17.63 3.55 -1.10
N SER A 20 -17.25 4.76 -0.66
CA SER A 20 -16.05 4.94 0.16
C SER A 20 -16.30 4.41 1.57
N LEU A 21 -15.42 3.52 2.05
CA LEU A 21 -15.46 2.97 3.41
C LEU A 21 -14.46 3.63 4.35
N GLY A 22 -13.53 4.41 3.83
CA GLY A 22 -12.51 5.10 4.60
C GLY A 22 -11.21 5.24 3.86
N SER A 23 -10.20 5.72 4.57
CA SER A 23 -8.85 5.88 4.06
C SER A 23 -7.84 5.27 5.03
N PHE A 24 -6.67 4.93 4.51
CA PHE A 24 -5.53 4.50 5.30
C PHE A 24 -4.24 5.04 4.70
N ARG A 25 -3.19 5.05 5.50
CA ARG A 25 -1.86 5.44 5.06
C ARG A 25 -0.91 4.28 5.19
N GLU A 26 0.06 4.25 4.32
CA GLU A 26 1.24 3.41 4.48
C GLU A 26 2.38 4.26 5.04
N ILE A 27 3.21 3.62 5.84
CA ILE A 27 4.48 4.17 6.33
C ILE A 27 5.61 3.29 5.85
N LEU A 28 6.82 3.84 5.78
CA LEU A 28 8.01 3.06 5.52
C LEU A 28 8.53 2.49 6.83
N ILE A 29 8.79 1.19 6.86
CA ILE A 29 9.28 0.49 8.04
C ILE A 29 10.56 -0.28 7.74
N ALA A 30 11.33 -0.51 8.78
CA ALA A 30 12.57 -1.29 8.74
C ALA A 30 12.71 -2.13 10.00
N GLY A 31 13.50 -3.16 9.95
CA GLY A 31 13.88 -3.92 11.13
C GLY A 31 14.92 -3.16 11.98
N PRO A 32 15.21 -3.65 13.22
CA PRO A 32 16.09 -2.96 14.17
C PRO A 32 17.53 -2.74 13.68
N LYS A 33 18.00 -3.52 12.71
CA LYS A 33 19.32 -3.34 12.10
C LYS A 33 19.47 -1.97 11.43
N TYR A 34 18.39 -1.40 10.94
CA TYR A 34 18.38 -0.14 10.19
C TYR A 34 18.03 1.07 11.07
N LYS A 35 18.36 1.03 12.34
CA LYS A 35 18.05 2.10 13.31
C LYS A 35 18.57 3.49 12.90
N GLU A 36 19.64 3.54 12.11
CA GLU A 36 20.17 4.82 11.62
C GLU A 36 19.19 5.53 10.69
N LEU A 37 18.45 4.78 9.86
CA LEU A 37 17.43 5.34 8.99
C LEU A 37 16.23 5.92 9.77
N ALA A 38 15.96 5.40 10.94
CA ALA A 38 14.89 5.90 11.81
C ALA A 38 15.29 7.16 12.60
N SER A 39 16.57 7.54 12.60
CA SER A 39 17.10 8.67 13.39
C SER A 39 16.96 10.04 12.71
N HIS A 40 16.63 10.09 11.44
CA HIS A 40 16.51 11.32 10.66
C HIS A 40 15.44 11.19 9.57
N ILE A 41 15.11 12.30 8.91
CA ILE A 41 14.20 12.30 7.77
C ILE A 41 14.98 11.89 6.53
N CYS A 42 14.58 10.78 5.90
CA CYS A 42 15.25 10.21 4.73
C CYS A 42 14.67 10.73 3.41
N SER A 43 15.53 10.90 2.43
CA SER A 43 15.12 11.13 1.03
C SER A 43 15.02 9.79 0.28
N LEU A 44 14.28 9.78 -0.83
CA LEU A 44 14.22 8.59 -1.70
C LEU A 44 15.58 8.25 -2.32
N GLU A 45 16.42 9.25 -2.56
CA GLU A 45 17.78 9.06 -3.07
C GLU A 45 18.63 8.23 -2.09
N GLU A 46 18.58 8.58 -0.80
CA GLU A 46 19.27 7.83 0.26
C GLU A 46 18.78 6.38 0.34
N LEU A 47 17.48 6.17 0.22
CA LEU A 47 16.86 4.86 0.34
C LEU A 47 17.11 3.95 -0.86
N ALA A 48 17.51 4.48 -2.00
CA ALA A 48 17.80 3.70 -3.20
C ALA A 48 18.94 2.66 -3.00
N GLU A 49 19.80 2.90 -2.02
CA GLU A 49 20.91 2.00 -1.68
C GLU A 49 20.50 0.83 -0.76
N TYR A 50 19.26 0.81 -0.29
CA TYR A 50 18.77 -0.21 0.64
C TYR A 50 17.89 -1.23 -0.07
N PRO A 51 17.93 -2.50 0.36
CA PRO A 51 17.06 -3.51 -0.22
C PRO A 51 15.59 -3.25 0.17
N PHE A 52 14.72 -3.27 -0.84
CA PHE A 52 13.28 -3.13 -0.65
C PHE A 52 12.56 -4.47 -0.72
N VAL A 53 11.62 -4.65 0.19
CA VAL A 53 10.62 -5.73 0.16
C VAL A 53 9.31 -5.13 -0.34
N SER A 54 8.71 -5.76 -1.33
CA SER A 54 7.46 -5.30 -1.93
C SER A 54 6.53 -6.45 -2.26
N LEU A 55 5.26 -6.14 -2.46
CA LEU A 55 4.33 -7.06 -3.09
C LEU A 55 4.71 -7.27 -4.56
N GLU A 56 4.34 -8.42 -5.09
CA GLU A 56 4.58 -8.79 -6.47
C GLU A 56 3.92 -7.84 -7.48
N ASN A 57 4.36 -7.90 -8.72
CA ASN A 57 3.79 -7.14 -9.84
C ASN A 57 2.30 -7.43 -10.02
N ASN A 58 1.60 -6.51 -10.69
CA ASN A 58 0.17 -6.59 -10.99
C ASN A 58 -0.75 -6.45 -9.76
N THR A 59 -0.24 -5.88 -8.69
CA THR A 59 -1.07 -5.45 -7.56
C THR A 59 -1.24 -3.93 -7.58
N SER A 60 -2.37 -3.44 -7.12
CA SER A 60 -2.61 -1.98 -7.00
C SER A 60 -1.63 -1.32 -6.04
N THR A 61 -1.21 -2.02 -5.02
CA THR A 61 -0.21 -1.56 -4.05
C THR A 61 1.16 -1.37 -4.72
N ARG A 62 1.60 -2.35 -5.52
CA ARG A 62 2.86 -2.25 -6.27
C ARG A 62 2.82 -1.10 -7.26
N ASP A 63 1.73 -0.93 -7.99
CA ASP A 63 1.54 0.15 -8.95
C ASP A 63 1.62 1.52 -8.27
N LEU A 64 1.05 1.67 -7.09
CA LEU A 64 1.14 2.90 -6.30
C LEU A 64 2.59 3.22 -5.95
N HIS A 65 3.36 2.24 -5.50
CA HIS A 65 4.76 2.44 -5.14
C HIS A 65 5.61 2.80 -6.36
N ILE A 66 5.37 2.14 -7.50
CA ILE A 66 6.03 2.47 -8.77
C ILE A 66 5.75 3.92 -9.17
N GLN A 67 4.48 4.34 -9.11
CA GLN A 67 4.09 5.71 -9.45
C GLN A 67 4.68 6.74 -8.47
N TYR A 68 4.70 6.44 -7.19
CA TYR A 68 5.28 7.31 -6.17
C TYR A 68 6.77 7.56 -6.42
N PHE A 69 7.55 6.50 -6.63
CA PHE A 69 8.97 6.63 -6.95
C PHE A 69 9.20 7.34 -8.28
N SER A 70 8.46 6.97 -9.31
CA SER A 70 8.56 7.58 -10.63
C SER A 70 8.23 9.08 -10.63
N SER A 71 7.23 9.50 -9.87
CA SER A 71 6.87 10.91 -9.75
C SER A 71 7.97 11.77 -9.10
N HIS A 72 8.87 11.13 -8.36
CA HIS A 72 10.03 11.77 -7.75
C HIS A 72 11.34 11.52 -8.52
N GLY A 73 11.26 10.94 -9.72
CA GLY A 73 12.41 10.72 -10.60
C GLY A 73 13.23 9.46 -10.32
N PHE A 74 12.69 8.52 -9.54
CA PHE A 74 13.38 7.28 -9.18
C PHE A 74 12.63 6.05 -9.71
N PRO A 75 13.36 5.01 -10.18
CA PRO A 75 12.75 3.72 -10.47
C PRO A 75 12.48 2.97 -9.15
N PHE A 76 11.36 2.26 -9.08
CA PHE A 76 11.09 1.34 -7.97
C PHE A 76 11.54 -0.07 -8.35
N ARG A 77 12.62 -0.54 -7.75
CA ARG A 77 13.21 -1.85 -8.02
C ARG A 77 13.39 -2.62 -6.71
N PRO A 78 12.36 -3.30 -6.23
CA PRO A 78 12.48 -4.10 -5.01
C PRO A 78 13.40 -5.29 -5.24
N ASP A 79 14.12 -5.65 -4.19
CA ASP A 79 15.04 -6.79 -4.17
C ASP A 79 14.32 -8.09 -3.81
N LEU A 80 13.27 -7.98 -3.01
CA LEU A 80 12.44 -9.10 -2.57
C LEU A 80 10.98 -8.84 -2.89
N GLU A 81 10.34 -9.84 -3.48
CA GLU A 81 8.91 -9.80 -3.79
C GLU A 81 8.17 -10.90 -3.02
N VAL A 82 7.02 -10.56 -2.48
CA VAL A 82 6.16 -11.46 -1.72
C VAL A 82 4.71 -11.34 -2.17
N THR A 83 3.89 -12.31 -1.83
CA THR A 83 2.50 -12.38 -2.25
C THR A 83 1.51 -11.77 -1.25
N SER A 84 1.94 -11.53 -0.01
CA SER A 84 1.06 -10.97 1.03
C SER A 84 1.77 -9.92 1.88
N THR A 85 0.97 -9.02 2.48
CA THR A 85 1.43 -7.99 3.41
C THR A 85 2.08 -8.59 4.66
N ASP A 86 1.56 -9.72 5.16
CA ASP A 86 2.12 -10.39 6.32
C ASP A 86 3.53 -10.93 6.06
N GLN A 87 3.78 -11.42 4.85
CA GLN A 87 5.13 -11.84 4.44
C GLN A 87 6.09 -10.65 4.36
N CYS A 88 5.63 -9.49 3.88
CA CYS A 88 6.41 -8.26 3.91
C CYS A 88 6.89 -7.94 5.34
N LEU A 89 5.96 -7.94 6.30
CA LEU A 89 6.28 -7.64 7.69
C LEU A 89 7.32 -8.61 8.25
N ALA A 90 7.13 -9.92 8.02
CA ALA A 90 8.06 -10.94 8.50
C ALA A 90 9.50 -10.74 7.98
N LEU A 91 9.67 -10.46 6.70
CA LEU A 91 10.98 -10.20 6.11
C LEU A 91 11.61 -8.91 6.64
N ILE A 92 10.83 -7.87 6.81
CA ILE A 92 11.30 -6.59 7.36
C ILE A 92 11.71 -6.72 8.82
N GLN A 93 10.92 -7.41 9.65
CA GLN A 93 11.26 -7.70 11.04
C GLN A 93 12.60 -8.44 11.18
N HIS A 94 12.92 -9.31 10.22
CA HIS A 94 14.17 -10.07 10.17
C HIS A 94 15.32 -9.33 9.46
N ASN A 95 15.17 -8.02 9.21
CA ASN A 95 16.21 -7.16 8.63
C ASN A 95 16.65 -7.53 7.20
N LEU A 96 15.75 -8.16 6.42
CA LEU A 96 16.05 -8.50 5.02
C LEU A 96 15.84 -7.33 4.06
N GLY A 97 15.23 -6.25 4.52
CA GLY A 97 15.00 -5.04 3.74
C GLY A 97 14.08 -4.07 4.47
N ILE A 98 13.79 -2.98 3.77
CA ILE A 98 12.83 -1.96 4.19
C ILE A 98 11.60 -2.06 3.27
N GLY A 99 10.46 -1.55 3.70
CA GLY A 99 9.25 -1.60 2.88
C GLY A 99 8.08 -0.81 3.44
N PHE A 100 7.09 -0.61 2.59
CA PHE A 100 5.87 0.07 2.97
C PHE A 100 4.88 -0.89 3.63
N TYR A 101 4.20 -0.39 4.65
CA TYR A 101 3.27 -1.17 5.44
C TYR A 101 2.15 -0.28 5.98
N PRO A 102 0.91 -0.78 6.10
CA PRO A 102 -0.20 0.01 6.63
C PRO A 102 0.09 0.53 8.05
N GLU A 103 -0.05 1.83 8.25
CA GLU A 103 0.30 2.52 9.50
C GLU A 103 -0.41 1.91 10.72
N LYS A 104 -1.70 1.64 10.62
CA LYS A 104 -2.46 1.06 11.74
C LYS A 104 -2.03 -0.35 12.10
N LEU A 105 -1.64 -1.16 11.12
CA LEU A 105 -1.13 -2.50 11.36
C LEU A 105 0.28 -2.49 11.95
N ALA A 106 1.02 -1.41 11.73
CA ALA A 106 2.36 -1.22 12.25
C ALA A 106 2.41 -0.84 13.74
N GLU A 107 1.31 -0.37 14.33
CA GLU A 107 1.27 0.16 15.70
C GLU A 107 1.83 -0.83 16.74
N GLU A 108 1.35 -2.06 16.73
CA GLU A 108 1.80 -3.07 17.72
C GLU A 108 3.25 -3.51 17.50
N PRO A 109 3.69 -3.85 16.29
CA PRO A 109 5.11 -4.15 16.05
C PRO A 109 6.05 -2.99 16.38
N LEU A 110 5.64 -1.74 16.14
CA LEU A 110 6.41 -0.55 16.53
C LEU A 110 6.55 -0.44 18.05
N LYS A 111 5.46 -0.62 18.79
CA LYS A 111 5.47 -0.58 20.27
C LYS A 111 6.38 -1.65 20.87
N ARG A 112 6.44 -2.82 20.24
CA ARG A 112 7.31 -3.93 20.68
C ARG A 112 8.75 -3.78 20.25
N GLY A 113 9.08 -2.78 19.44
CA GLY A 113 10.43 -2.61 18.90
C GLY A 113 10.85 -3.65 17.88
N GLU A 114 9.89 -4.37 17.32
CA GLU A 114 10.14 -5.37 16.26
C GLU A 114 10.46 -4.73 14.92
N ILE A 115 9.94 -3.53 14.71
CA ILE A 115 10.20 -2.69 13.54
C ILE A 115 10.40 -1.24 13.98
N LEU A 116 10.96 -0.44 13.08
CA LEU A 116 11.15 1.00 13.22
C LEU A 116 10.48 1.72 12.05
N GLN A 117 9.96 2.90 12.30
CA GLN A 117 9.45 3.75 11.23
C GLN A 117 10.58 4.60 10.64
N ILE A 118 10.66 4.62 9.32
CA ILE A 118 11.52 5.55 8.58
C ILE A 118 10.65 6.72 8.12
N HIS A 119 11.02 7.93 8.53
CA HIS A 119 10.32 9.13 8.13
C HIS A 119 10.84 9.64 6.79
N LEU A 120 9.94 9.78 5.83
CA LEU A 120 10.23 10.24 4.48
C LEU A 120 10.06 11.76 4.36
N LYS A 121 10.96 12.38 3.62
CA LYS A 121 10.81 13.78 3.21
C LYS A 121 9.58 13.96 2.32
N GLU A 122 9.38 13.04 1.39
CA GLU A 122 8.22 12.96 0.52
C GLU A 122 7.20 11.99 1.11
N SER A 123 6.02 12.47 1.50
CA SER A 123 5.00 11.59 2.06
C SER A 123 4.25 10.80 0.98
N LEU A 124 3.87 9.56 1.30
CA LEU A 124 2.96 8.78 0.47
C LEU A 124 1.54 9.35 0.52
N PRO A 125 0.81 9.33 -0.60
CA PRO A 125 -0.59 9.72 -0.60
C PRO A 125 -1.44 8.74 0.23
N ALA A 126 -2.50 9.25 0.84
CA ALA A 126 -3.47 8.38 1.51
C ALA A 126 -4.18 7.49 0.48
N ARG A 127 -4.49 6.26 0.89
CA ARG A 127 -5.23 5.29 0.09
C ARG A 127 -6.66 5.19 0.58
N HIS A 128 -7.56 4.85 -0.34
CA HIS A 128 -8.99 4.73 -0.04
C HIS A 128 -9.44 3.27 -0.14
N ILE A 129 -10.25 2.87 0.82
CA ILE A 129 -10.95 1.59 0.78
C ILE A 129 -12.35 1.86 0.23
N CYS A 130 -12.67 1.20 -0.87
CA CYS A 130 -13.96 1.35 -1.53
C CYS A 130 -14.66 0.01 -1.65
N LEU A 131 -15.96 0.04 -1.44
CA LEU A 131 -16.84 -1.04 -1.82
C LEU A 131 -17.27 -0.81 -3.27
N VAL A 132 -17.13 -1.82 -4.11
CA VAL A 132 -17.52 -1.76 -5.51
C VAL A 132 -18.68 -2.71 -5.75
N GLN A 133 -19.78 -2.20 -6.29
CA GLN A 133 -20.98 -2.97 -6.62
C GLN A 133 -21.23 -2.92 -8.12
N ASN A 134 -21.69 -4.04 -8.69
CA ASN A 134 -22.19 -4.05 -10.05
C ASN A 134 -23.65 -3.57 -10.07
N ALA A 135 -23.86 -2.34 -10.56
CA ALA A 135 -25.19 -1.71 -10.62
C ALA A 135 -26.17 -2.43 -11.58
N SER A 136 -25.68 -3.25 -12.50
CA SER A 136 -26.50 -3.96 -13.48
C SER A 136 -27.05 -5.31 -13.00
N ARG A 137 -26.65 -5.76 -11.81
CA ARG A 137 -27.09 -7.04 -11.23
C ARG A 137 -27.78 -6.83 -9.89
N PRO A 138 -28.93 -7.51 -9.64
CA PRO A 138 -29.56 -7.47 -8.33
C PRO A 138 -28.64 -8.11 -7.29
N GLN A 139 -28.58 -7.50 -6.11
CA GLN A 139 -27.78 -8.00 -5.01
C GLN A 139 -28.53 -9.09 -4.24
N SER A 140 -27.83 -10.11 -3.77
CA SER A 140 -28.36 -11.07 -2.85
C SER A 140 -28.67 -10.42 -1.48
N ILE A 141 -29.56 -11.03 -0.72
CA ILE A 141 -29.88 -10.56 0.66
C ILE A 141 -28.62 -10.55 1.54
N ALA A 142 -27.75 -11.56 1.39
CA ALA A 142 -26.49 -11.62 2.12
C ALA A 142 -25.55 -10.47 1.75
N ALA A 143 -25.44 -10.14 0.47
CA ALA A 143 -24.65 -9.00 0.00
C ALA A 143 -25.18 -7.67 0.56
N GLN A 144 -26.50 -7.46 0.53
CA GLN A 144 -27.14 -6.27 1.10
C GLN A 144 -26.83 -6.10 2.59
N LYS A 145 -26.94 -7.18 3.37
CA LYS A 145 -26.60 -7.17 4.80
C LYS A 145 -25.14 -6.87 5.07
N LEU A 146 -24.24 -7.43 4.27
CA LEU A 146 -22.80 -7.14 4.37
C LEU A 146 -22.52 -5.66 4.11
N ILE A 147 -23.11 -5.08 3.08
CA ILE A 147 -22.95 -3.66 2.73
C ILE A 147 -23.44 -2.77 3.87
N GLU A 148 -24.63 -3.02 4.40
CA GLU A 148 -25.18 -2.30 5.55
C GLU A 148 -24.25 -2.35 6.76
N THR A 149 -23.66 -3.51 7.04
CA THR A 149 -22.72 -3.70 8.14
C THR A 149 -21.43 -2.88 7.92
N LEU A 150 -20.86 -2.91 6.72
CA LEU A 150 -19.63 -2.20 6.38
C LEU A 150 -19.81 -0.67 6.41
N ILE A 151 -20.97 -0.16 5.98
CA ILE A 151 -21.26 1.28 5.98
C ILE A 151 -21.41 1.81 7.41
N ARG A 152 -21.84 0.99 8.37
CA ARG A 152 -22.02 1.39 9.77
C ARG A 152 -20.72 1.41 10.59
N ILE A 153 -19.64 0.84 10.06
CA ILE A 153 -18.32 0.90 10.70
C ILE A 153 -17.68 2.25 10.42
#